data_5742e0ec6f52926a850cf53de9ae2530
#
_entry.id   5742e0ec6f52926a850cf53de9ae2530
#
_cell.length_a   1.000
_cell.length_b   1.000
_cell.length_c   1.000
_cell.angle_alpha   90.00
_cell.angle_beta   90.00
_cell.angle_gamma   90.00
#
_symmetry.space_group_name_H-M   'P 1'
#
loop_
_entity.id
_entity.type
_entity.pdbx_description
1 polymer ?
#
loop_
_entity_poly.entity_id
_entity_poly.type
_entity_poly.pdbx_seq_one_letter_code
_entity_poly.pdbx_strand_id
1 'polypeptide(L)' 'LDAQLHALGADRSRLASELDAAAARARALEDANREAAQRLDAAIDTIRSVLAVNER' A
#
# COMPACT_ATOMS: atom_id res chain seq x y z
N LEU A 1 -24.61 17.21 -29.21
CA LEU A 1 -23.47 16.31 -29.41
C LEU A 1 -22.19 16.82 -28.76
N ASP A 2 -21.87 18.11 -28.86
CA ASP A 2 -20.69 18.67 -28.20
C ASP A 2 -20.76 18.59 -26.68
N ALA A 3 -21.94 18.82 -26.10
CA ALA A 3 -22.15 18.73 -24.67
C ALA A 3 -21.93 17.30 -24.19
N GLN A 4 -22.35 16.31 -24.98
CA GLN A 4 -22.15 14.90 -24.66
C GLN A 4 -20.67 14.52 -24.72
N LEU A 5 -19.95 14.99 -25.72
CA LEU A 5 -18.52 14.76 -25.87
C LEU A 5 -17.74 15.39 -24.71
N HIS A 6 -18.10 16.61 -24.31
CA HIS A 6 -17.48 17.27 -23.16
C HIS A 6 -17.74 16.51 -21.86
N ALA A 7 -18.98 16.03 -21.66
CA ALA A 7 -19.34 15.26 -20.48
C ALA A 7 -18.56 13.94 -20.41
N LEU A 8 -18.42 13.24 -21.54
CA LEU A 8 -17.63 12.00 -21.62
C LEU A 8 -16.15 12.27 -21.35
N GLY A 9 -15.60 13.37 -21.89
CA GLY A 9 -14.23 13.77 -21.62
C GLY A 9 -13.99 14.07 -20.14
N ALA A 10 -14.93 14.78 -19.50
CA ALA A 10 -14.85 15.10 -18.07
C ALA A 10 -14.94 13.82 -17.22
N ASP A 11 -15.84 12.89 -17.57
CA ASP A 11 -15.95 11.61 -16.88
C ASP A 11 -14.68 10.78 -17.03
N ARG A 12 -14.10 10.75 -18.23
CA ARG A 12 -12.87 10.04 -18.49
C ARG A 12 -11.72 10.59 -17.64
N SER A 13 -11.60 11.91 -17.57
CA SER A 13 -10.58 12.58 -16.77
C SER A 13 -10.75 12.29 -15.28
N ARG A 14 -11.98 12.32 -14.79
CA ARG A 14 -12.30 12.01 -13.39
C ARG A 14 -11.94 10.57 -13.07
N LEU A 15 -12.35 9.62 -13.93
CA LEU A 15 -12.05 8.20 -13.71
C LEU A 15 -10.55 7.92 -13.74
N ALA A 16 -9.81 8.57 -14.64
CA ALA A 16 -8.36 8.45 -14.70
C ALA A 16 -7.72 8.94 -13.39
N SER A 17 -8.19 10.10 -12.90
CA SER A 17 -7.70 10.67 -11.64
C SER A 17 -8.03 9.75 -10.44
N GLU A 18 -9.24 9.21 -10.39
CA GLU A 18 -9.66 8.28 -9.34
C GLU A 18 -8.84 6.99 -9.38
N LEU A 19 -8.57 6.49 -10.58
CA LEU A 19 -7.74 5.29 -10.74
C LEU A 19 -6.31 5.53 -10.26
N ASP A 20 -5.73 6.66 -10.64
CA ASP A 20 -4.38 7.03 -10.21
C ASP A 20 -4.30 7.14 -8.68
N ALA A 21 -5.31 7.77 -8.07
CA ALA A 21 -5.38 7.91 -6.62
C ALA A 21 -5.53 6.54 -5.94
N ALA A 22 -6.37 5.67 -6.49
CA ALA A 22 -6.57 4.32 -5.94
C ALA A 22 -5.28 3.49 -6.06
N ALA A 23 -4.59 3.59 -7.20
CA ALA A 23 -3.32 2.89 -7.41
C ALA A 23 -2.25 3.40 -6.43
N ALA A 24 -2.20 4.71 -6.20
CA ALA A 24 -1.27 5.29 -5.23
C ALA A 24 -1.55 4.80 -3.81
N ARG A 25 -2.83 4.73 -3.42
CA ARG A 25 -3.22 4.19 -2.10
C ARG A 25 -2.84 2.71 -1.97
N ALA A 26 -3.06 1.93 -3.03
CA ALA A 26 -2.71 0.51 -3.01
C ALA A 26 -1.21 0.32 -2.81
N ARG A 27 -0.39 1.10 -3.53
CA ARG A 27 1.08 1.04 -3.36
C ARG A 27 1.49 1.44 -1.95
N ALA A 28 0.88 2.48 -1.39
CA ALA A 28 1.17 2.92 -0.03
C ALA A 28 0.84 1.83 1.00
N LEU A 29 -0.29 1.13 0.81
CA LEU A 29 -0.67 0.02 1.67
C LEU A 29 0.29 -1.16 1.54
N GLU A 30 0.71 -1.50 0.33
CA GLU A 30 1.69 -2.56 0.10
C GLU A 30 3.02 -2.24 0.80
N ASP A 31 3.48 -0.99 0.69
CA ASP A 31 4.72 -0.55 1.32
C ASP A 31 4.61 -0.60 2.84
N ALA A 32 3.48 -0.13 3.39
CA ALA A 32 3.23 -0.16 4.83
C ALA A 32 3.18 -1.61 5.35
N ASN A 33 2.52 -2.50 4.61
CA ASN A 33 2.44 -3.91 4.97
C ASN A 33 3.80 -4.58 4.94
N ARG A 34 4.61 -4.27 3.93
CA ARG A 34 5.98 -4.80 3.84
C ARG A 34 6.82 -4.33 5.01
N GLU A 35 6.74 -3.05 5.34
CA GLU A 35 7.46 -2.50 6.49
C GLU A 35 7.01 -3.15 7.79
N ALA A 36 5.70 -3.32 7.99
CA ALA A 36 5.16 -3.98 9.17
C ALA A 36 5.65 -5.43 9.28
N ALA A 37 5.67 -6.16 8.16
CA ALA A 37 6.16 -7.54 8.14
C ALA A 37 7.64 -7.61 8.51
N GLN A 38 8.45 -6.70 7.99
CA GLN A 38 9.88 -6.63 8.32
C GLN A 38 10.11 -6.34 9.80
N ARG A 39 9.31 -5.45 10.37
CA ARG A 39 9.41 -5.11 11.80
C ARG A 39 8.98 -6.28 12.68
N LEU A 40 7.94 -7.01 12.28
CA LEU A 40 7.52 -8.22 12.98
C LEU A 40 8.58 -9.30 12.93
N ASP A 41 9.18 -9.53 11.77
CA ASP A 41 10.26 -10.50 11.62
C ASP A 41 11.45 -10.14 12.50
N ALA A 42 11.83 -8.87 12.54
CA ALA A 42 12.92 -8.40 13.38
C ALA A 42 12.62 -8.60 14.87
N ALA A 43 11.37 -8.31 15.27
CA ALA A 43 10.96 -8.52 16.68
C ALA A 43 10.97 -10.00 17.05
N ILE A 44 10.50 -10.87 16.17
CA ILE A 44 10.52 -12.31 16.38
C ILE A 44 11.96 -12.82 16.51
N ASP A 45 12.85 -12.35 15.65
CA ASP A 45 14.26 -12.73 15.69
C ASP A 45 14.91 -12.28 17.01
N THR A 46 14.58 -11.07 17.47
CA THR A 46 15.07 -10.56 18.75
C THR A 46 14.61 -11.46 19.90
N ILE A 47 13.33 -11.84 19.92
CA ILE A 47 12.78 -12.72 20.95
C ILE A 47 13.47 -14.08 20.92
N ARG A 48 13.65 -14.66 19.74
CA ARG A 48 14.33 -15.95 19.58
C ARG A 48 15.76 -15.89 20.10
N SER A 49 16.46 -14.77 19.81
CA SER A 49 17.83 -14.58 20.28
C SER A 49 17.90 -14.51 21.81
N VAL A 50 16.98 -13.80 22.44
CA VAL A 50 16.91 -13.70 23.89
C VAL A 50 16.62 -15.07 24.52
N LEU A 51 15.66 -15.79 23.95
CA LEU A 51 15.32 -17.14 24.44
C LEU A 51 16.49 -18.11 24.30
N ALA A 52 17.21 -18.04 23.19
CA ALA A 52 18.36 -18.89 22.95
C ALA A 52 19.48 -18.63 24.00
N VAL A 53 19.70 -17.35 24.33
CA VAL A 53 20.67 -17.00 25.37
C VAL A 53 20.23 -17.51 26.74
N ASN A 54 18.95 -17.39 27.08
CA ASN A 54 18.42 -17.83 28.38
C ASN A 54 18.43 -19.35 28.56
N GLU A 55 18.41 -20.10 27.46
CA GLU A 55 18.46 -21.56 27.50
C GLU A 55 19.87 -22.11 27.74
N ARG A 56 20.87 -21.28 27.60
CA ARG A 56 22.26 -21.66 27.87
C ARG A 56 22.52 -21.66 29.37
#